data_5b3dc841262561b07b8a08cd89972376
#
_entry.id   5b3dc841262561b07b8a08cd89972376
#
_cell.length_a   1.000
_cell.length_b   1.000
_cell.length_c   1.000
_cell.angle_alpha   90.00
_cell.angle_beta   90.00
_cell.angle_gamma   90.00
#
_symmetry.space_group_name_H-M   'P 1'
#
loop_
_entity.id
_entity.type
_entity.pdbx_description
1 polymer ?
#
loop_
_entity_poly.entity_id
_entity_poly.type
_entity_poly.pdbx_seq_one_letter_code
_entity_poly.pdbx_strand_id
1 'polypeptide(L)'
;MIAMLLAGGQGSRLGVLTSKVAKPAVAFGAKYRIIDFPLSNCINSGVDTVGVLTQYQPLRLNTHIGIGIPWDLDRNVGGVTVLPPYEKSSNTEWYTGTANAIYQNLNYMETYNPEYVLILSGDHIYKMDYEVMLDFHKATNADVTIAVMPVPMEEANRFGIVVTDENNVITDFQEKPAEPKSNLASMGIYIFSWKALKESLIALKDQSNCDFGKHIIPWLKERGDRMAAYEFNGYWKDVGTLGSYWEANMELIDIIPEFNLYEEFWKIYTSSEIIASQYISEDAKVEKCIVGDGTEIYGEVHNSVIGPGVTIKKGAVVRDSIIMRGTTIGENVTIDRSIIAENVTVGHDVEIGVGEEAPNKFKPAVYAFGLAVIGEKSTVPAGVKIGKNTAISGITTAEDYPNGILESGESIIKEGDMA
;
A
#
# COMPACT_ATOMS: atom_id res chain seq x y z
N MET A 1 2.83 25.01 -0.87
CA MET A 1 2.75 23.82 0.02
C MET A 1 3.76 22.78 -0.46
N ILE A 2 4.46 22.09 0.44
CA ILE A 2 5.29 20.92 0.10
C ILE A 2 4.69 19.66 0.72
N ALA A 3 4.95 18.50 0.14
CA ALA A 3 4.51 17.22 0.69
C ALA A 3 5.69 16.42 1.28
N MET A 4 5.44 15.75 2.40
CA MET A 4 6.34 14.79 3.03
C MET A 4 5.62 13.45 3.09
N LEU A 5 6.07 12.49 2.29
CA LEU A 5 5.42 11.20 2.09
C LEU A 5 6.15 10.10 2.87
N LEU A 6 5.50 9.57 3.88
CA LEU A 6 6.02 8.51 4.75
C LEU A 6 5.92 7.15 4.05
N ALA A 7 7.02 6.64 3.54
CA ALA A 7 7.10 5.41 2.75
C ALA A 7 8.06 4.36 3.36
N GLY A 8 8.35 4.46 4.65
CA GLY A 8 9.32 3.60 5.36
C GLY A 8 8.73 2.36 6.05
N GLY A 9 7.42 2.12 5.96
CA GLY A 9 6.75 1.04 6.66
C GLY A 9 7.11 -0.37 6.18
N GLN A 10 7.36 -1.30 7.10
CA GLN A 10 7.73 -2.69 6.81
C GLN A 10 6.59 -3.50 6.19
N GLY A 11 5.32 -3.19 6.53
CA GLY A 11 4.16 -3.90 5.98
C GLY A 11 4.03 -5.36 6.41
N SER A 12 4.50 -5.73 7.59
CA SER A 12 4.58 -7.12 8.08
C SER A 12 3.25 -7.91 8.02
N ARG A 13 2.10 -7.22 8.01
CA ARG A 13 0.77 -7.82 7.88
C ARG A 13 0.42 -8.28 6.45
N LEU A 14 1.24 -7.94 5.45
CA LEU A 14 1.15 -8.49 4.09
C LEU A 14 2.03 -9.74 3.88
N GLY A 15 2.68 -10.22 4.93
CA GLY A 15 3.41 -11.48 4.94
C GLY A 15 4.47 -11.56 3.84
N VAL A 16 4.45 -12.64 3.07
CA VAL A 16 5.44 -12.90 2.01
C VAL A 16 5.45 -11.87 0.88
N LEU A 17 4.40 -11.06 0.73
CA LEU A 17 4.36 -9.99 -0.28
C LEU A 17 5.32 -8.84 0.04
N THR A 18 5.66 -8.66 1.31
CA THR A 18 6.54 -7.59 1.79
C THR A 18 7.86 -8.09 2.38
N SER A 19 8.18 -9.37 2.21
CA SER A 19 9.46 -9.93 2.67
C SER A 19 10.67 -9.29 1.98
N LYS A 20 10.54 -8.92 0.70
CA LYS A 20 11.61 -8.39 -0.15
C LYS A 20 11.37 -6.98 -0.67
N VAL A 21 10.22 -6.38 -0.36
CA VAL A 21 9.85 -5.03 -0.82
C VAL A 21 9.14 -4.25 0.27
N ALA A 22 9.31 -2.94 0.27
CA ALA A 22 8.52 -2.06 1.13
C ALA A 22 7.03 -2.08 0.73
N LYS A 23 6.10 -1.95 1.69
CA LYS A 23 4.65 -1.93 1.40
C LYS A 23 4.27 -0.94 0.29
N PRO A 24 4.78 0.30 0.24
CA PRO A 24 4.47 1.23 -0.84
C PRO A 24 4.88 0.77 -2.25
N ALA A 25 5.82 -0.17 -2.35
CA ALA A 25 6.28 -0.73 -3.62
C ALA A 25 5.51 -1.98 -4.07
N VAL A 26 4.54 -2.48 -3.30
CA VAL A 26 3.69 -3.61 -3.68
C VAL A 26 2.81 -3.23 -4.87
N ALA A 27 2.68 -4.14 -5.84
CA ALA A 27 1.84 -3.95 -7.02
C ALA A 27 0.36 -3.85 -6.67
N PHE A 28 -0.42 -3.06 -7.42
CA PHE A 28 -1.85 -2.89 -7.23
C PHE A 28 -2.55 -2.63 -8.58
N GLY A 29 -3.74 -3.19 -8.79
CA GLY A 29 -4.55 -2.93 -9.98
C GLY A 29 -3.83 -3.30 -11.29
N ALA A 30 -3.10 -4.40 -11.31
CA ALA A 30 -2.26 -4.92 -12.39
C ALA A 30 -1.04 -4.04 -12.72
N LYS A 31 -1.20 -2.73 -12.87
CA LYS A 31 -0.22 -1.82 -13.46
C LYS A 31 0.53 -0.97 -12.44
N TYR A 32 -0.12 -0.59 -11.34
CA TYR A 32 0.35 0.41 -10.38
C TYR A 32 1.11 -0.22 -9.22
N ARG A 33 1.75 0.66 -8.42
CA ARG A 33 2.21 0.37 -7.07
C ARG A 33 1.46 1.28 -6.07
N ILE A 34 1.38 0.88 -4.82
CA ILE A 34 0.64 1.65 -3.80
C ILE A 34 1.12 3.11 -3.71
N ILE A 35 2.43 3.35 -3.85
CA ILE A 35 3.03 4.70 -3.81
C ILE A 35 2.54 5.62 -4.95
N ASP A 36 2.08 5.06 -6.07
CA ASP A 36 1.66 5.85 -7.23
C ASP A 36 0.44 6.73 -6.94
N PHE A 37 -0.43 6.28 -6.02
CA PHE A 37 -1.64 7.00 -5.63
C PHE A 37 -1.33 8.32 -4.93
N PRO A 38 -0.61 8.37 -3.81
CA PRO A 38 -0.27 9.64 -3.17
C PRO A 38 0.62 10.54 -4.04
N LEU A 39 1.55 9.99 -4.84
CA LEU A 39 2.34 10.80 -5.78
C LEU A 39 1.47 11.42 -6.86
N SER A 40 0.53 10.67 -7.43
CA SER A 40 -0.41 11.18 -8.43
C SER A 40 -1.37 12.22 -7.84
N ASN A 41 -1.85 12.00 -6.62
CA ASN A 41 -2.66 12.99 -5.92
C ASN A 41 -1.88 14.29 -5.68
N CYS A 42 -0.58 14.23 -5.34
CA CYS A 42 0.26 15.41 -5.19
C CYS A 42 0.27 16.25 -6.48
N ILE A 43 0.63 15.65 -7.62
CA ILE A 43 0.73 16.41 -8.87
C ILE A 43 -0.63 16.89 -9.37
N ASN A 44 -1.69 16.09 -9.24
CA ASN A 44 -3.04 16.48 -9.61
C ASN A 44 -3.58 17.63 -8.74
N SER A 45 -3.10 17.79 -7.51
CA SER A 45 -3.41 18.89 -6.57
C SER A 45 -2.42 20.06 -6.65
N GLY A 46 -1.56 20.12 -7.67
CA GLY A 46 -0.58 21.21 -7.82
C GLY A 46 0.57 21.19 -6.79
N VAL A 47 0.78 20.10 -6.07
CA VAL A 47 1.91 19.91 -5.12
C VAL A 47 3.09 19.33 -5.90
N ASP A 48 4.04 20.18 -6.24
CA ASP A 48 5.17 19.89 -7.12
C ASP A 48 6.51 19.67 -6.39
N THR A 49 6.49 19.68 -5.08
CA THR A 49 7.68 19.45 -4.21
C THR A 49 7.34 18.38 -3.21
N VAL A 50 7.95 17.20 -3.36
CA VAL A 50 7.62 16.00 -2.58
C VAL A 50 8.89 15.36 -2.02
N GLY A 51 9.00 15.29 -0.69
CA GLY A 51 10.02 14.51 0.00
C GLY A 51 9.46 13.11 0.33
N VAL A 52 10.07 12.04 -0.19
CA VAL A 52 9.67 10.67 0.09
C VAL A 52 10.63 10.02 1.09
N LEU A 53 10.13 9.74 2.29
CA LEU A 53 10.93 9.17 3.37
C LEU A 53 10.91 7.63 3.28
N THR A 54 12.05 7.05 2.92
CA THR A 54 12.20 5.60 2.71
C THR A 54 13.13 5.01 3.77
N GLN A 55 12.88 3.77 4.20
CA GLN A 55 13.74 3.10 5.18
C GLN A 55 13.85 1.59 4.94
N TYR A 56 12.73 0.86 5.02
CA TYR A 56 12.70 -0.58 4.85
C TYR A 56 12.73 -0.96 3.37
N GLN A 57 13.62 -1.91 2.99
CA GLN A 57 13.75 -2.45 1.62
C GLN A 57 13.62 -1.37 0.50
N PRO A 58 14.42 -0.30 0.54
CA PRO A 58 14.15 0.89 -0.26
C PRO A 58 14.49 0.74 -1.74
N LEU A 59 15.30 -0.25 -2.13
CA LEU A 59 15.86 -0.34 -3.48
C LEU A 59 14.79 -0.32 -4.58
N ARG A 60 13.78 -1.18 -4.48
CA ARG A 60 12.71 -1.26 -5.49
C ARG A 60 11.84 -0.01 -5.50
N LEU A 61 11.51 0.52 -4.32
CA LEU A 61 10.75 1.75 -4.19
C LEU A 61 11.49 2.92 -4.82
N ASN A 62 12.76 3.10 -4.49
CA ASN A 62 13.59 4.17 -5.04
C ASN A 62 13.77 4.03 -6.56
N THR A 63 13.97 2.80 -7.07
CA THR A 63 14.04 2.55 -8.52
C THR A 63 12.73 2.89 -9.22
N HIS A 64 11.58 2.57 -8.62
CA HIS A 64 10.27 2.87 -9.18
C HIS A 64 9.99 4.37 -9.23
N ILE A 65 10.31 5.11 -8.17
CA ILE A 65 10.16 6.57 -8.12
C ILE A 65 11.14 7.24 -9.09
N GLY A 66 12.39 6.75 -9.15
CA GLY A 66 13.44 7.35 -9.96
C GLY A 66 13.61 8.84 -9.64
N ILE A 67 13.64 9.67 -10.66
CA ILE A 67 13.65 11.15 -10.55
C ILE A 67 12.25 11.76 -10.68
N GLY A 68 11.19 10.94 -10.76
CA GLY A 68 9.81 11.43 -10.77
C GLY A 68 9.19 11.70 -12.13
N ILE A 69 9.82 11.28 -13.24
CA ILE A 69 9.34 11.53 -14.61
C ILE A 69 7.84 11.18 -14.80
N PRO A 70 7.32 10.02 -14.35
CA PRO A 70 5.92 9.69 -14.58
C PRO A 70 4.92 10.69 -14.00
N TRP A 71 5.31 11.39 -12.93
CA TRP A 71 4.49 12.35 -12.19
C TRP A 71 4.85 13.82 -12.50
N ASP A 72 5.66 14.11 -13.52
CA ASP A 72 6.17 15.47 -13.80
C ASP A 72 6.87 16.10 -12.56
N LEU A 73 7.57 15.27 -11.79
CA LEU A 73 8.31 15.64 -10.59
C LEU A 73 9.84 15.67 -10.80
N ASP A 74 10.33 15.58 -12.04
CA ASP A 74 11.75 15.68 -12.43
C ASP A 74 12.18 17.14 -12.64
N ARG A 75 11.89 17.99 -11.67
CA ARG A 75 12.08 19.45 -11.77
C ARG A 75 13.43 19.91 -11.24
N ASN A 76 13.95 21.01 -11.79
CA ASN A 76 15.19 21.64 -11.31
C ASN A 76 15.02 22.29 -9.92
N VAL A 77 13.82 22.78 -9.61
CA VAL A 77 13.46 23.34 -8.30
C VAL A 77 12.17 22.66 -7.85
N GLY A 78 12.16 22.10 -6.67
CA GLY A 78 11.09 21.20 -6.21
C GLY A 78 11.30 19.78 -6.73
N GLY A 79 10.22 19.17 -7.26
CA GLY A 79 10.24 17.79 -7.73
C GLY A 79 10.23 16.76 -6.61
N VAL A 80 10.50 15.49 -6.96
CA VAL A 80 10.58 14.43 -5.95
C VAL A 80 12.01 14.23 -5.46
N THR A 81 12.15 14.16 -4.14
CA THR A 81 13.43 13.83 -3.48
C THR A 81 13.22 12.63 -2.56
N VAL A 82 14.01 11.57 -2.76
CA VAL A 82 14.01 10.42 -1.85
C VAL A 82 14.92 10.74 -0.67
N LEU A 83 14.37 10.60 0.53
CA LEU A 83 15.01 10.97 1.80
C LEU A 83 15.20 9.69 2.66
N PRO A 84 16.31 8.96 2.51
CA PRO A 84 16.65 7.85 3.41
C PRO A 84 17.17 8.40 4.74
N PRO A 85 17.15 7.60 5.83
CA PRO A 85 17.86 7.94 7.04
C PRO A 85 19.37 8.06 6.74
N TYR A 86 20.04 9.00 7.38
CA TYR A 86 21.46 9.25 7.16
C TYR A 86 22.23 9.38 8.47
N GLU A 87 23.53 9.09 8.42
CA GLU A 87 24.43 9.23 9.55
C GLU A 87 24.72 10.71 9.82
N LYS A 88 24.44 11.15 11.05
CA LYS A 88 24.98 12.41 11.59
C LYS A 88 26.28 12.09 12.32
N SER A 89 27.24 13.01 12.32
CA SER A 89 28.65 12.86 12.73
C SER A 89 28.96 12.07 14.00
N SER A 90 28.00 11.61 14.76
CA SER A 90 28.16 10.83 16.00
C SER A 90 27.24 9.63 16.16
N ASN A 91 26.15 9.48 15.38
CA ASN A 91 25.23 8.35 15.49
C ASN A 91 24.50 8.12 14.17
N THR A 92 24.40 6.86 13.75
CA THR A 92 23.48 6.43 12.67
C THR A 92 22.10 6.26 13.29
N GLU A 93 21.15 7.11 12.93
CA GLU A 93 19.81 7.04 13.49
C GLU A 93 18.82 6.63 12.40
N TRP A 94 18.27 5.42 12.54
CA TRP A 94 17.08 5.01 11.81
C TRP A 94 15.89 5.89 12.20
N TYR A 95 14.90 6.01 11.31
CA TYR A 95 13.66 6.67 11.68
C TYR A 95 12.93 5.86 12.77
N THR A 96 12.80 6.44 13.93
CA THR A 96 12.17 5.81 15.10
C THR A 96 10.76 6.36 15.34
N GLY A 97 9.90 6.26 14.32
CA GLY A 97 8.54 6.78 14.34
C GLY A 97 8.28 7.79 13.23
N THR A 98 7.01 8.01 12.93
CA THR A 98 6.57 8.83 11.79
C THR A 98 6.94 10.30 11.94
N ALA A 99 6.81 10.88 13.13
CA ALA A 99 7.20 12.26 13.39
C ALA A 99 8.72 12.42 13.49
N ASN A 100 9.45 11.41 14.02
CA ASN A 100 10.90 11.43 14.03
C ASN A 100 11.48 11.46 12.61
N ALA A 101 10.89 10.72 11.67
CA ALA A 101 11.30 10.75 10.28
C ALA A 101 11.19 12.16 9.68
N ILE A 102 10.10 12.88 9.95
CA ILE A 102 9.92 14.27 9.52
C ILE A 102 10.91 15.20 10.22
N TYR A 103 11.12 15.03 11.53
CA TYR A 103 12.08 15.83 12.30
C TYR A 103 13.51 15.73 11.75
N GLN A 104 13.97 14.53 11.41
CA GLN A 104 15.30 14.34 10.84
C GLN A 104 15.49 15.06 9.49
N ASN A 105 14.42 15.39 8.78
CA ASN A 105 14.41 16.07 7.49
C ASN A 105 13.94 17.53 7.58
N LEU A 106 13.99 18.16 8.76
CA LEU A 106 13.65 19.58 8.92
C LEU A 106 14.44 20.48 7.96
N ASN A 107 15.75 20.25 7.81
CA ASN A 107 16.60 21.04 6.92
C ASN A 107 16.15 21.01 5.46
N TYR A 108 15.62 19.84 4.98
CA TYR A 108 15.05 19.75 3.65
C TYR A 108 13.84 20.68 3.50
N MET A 109 12.93 20.66 4.45
CA MET A 109 11.74 21.53 4.45
C MET A 109 12.12 23.01 4.58
N GLU A 110 13.10 23.35 5.43
CA GLU A 110 13.61 24.72 5.61
C GLU A 110 14.18 25.32 4.33
N THR A 111 14.77 24.51 3.44
CA THR A 111 15.30 24.96 2.15
C THR A 111 14.21 25.62 1.28
N TYR A 112 12.96 25.15 1.40
CA TYR A 112 11.82 25.68 0.66
C TYR A 112 11.03 26.74 1.43
N ASN A 113 11.27 26.88 2.75
CA ASN A 113 10.54 27.79 3.64
C ASN A 113 9.02 27.81 3.37
N PRO A 114 8.34 26.66 3.45
CA PRO A 114 6.95 26.53 3.05
C PRO A 114 6.02 27.23 4.06
N GLU A 115 4.88 27.67 3.61
CA GLU A 115 3.81 28.17 4.48
C GLU A 115 3.03 26.99 5.09
N TYR A 116 2.80 25.95 4.29
CA TYR A 116 2.08 24.74 4.67
C TYR A 116 2.87 23.49 4.30
N VAL A 117 2.75 22.44 5.14
CA VAL A 117 3.33 21.12 4.91
C VAL A 117 2.25 20.06 4.93
N LEU A 118 2.17 19.29 3.85
CA LEU A 118 1.30 18.14 3.71
C LEU A 118 2.06 16.88 4.13
N ILE A 119 1.58 16.17 5.14
CA ILE A 119 2.11 14.89 5.58
C ILE A 119 1.21 13.78 5.06
N LEU A 120 1.79 12.81 4.38
CA LEU A 120 1.07 11.72 3.72
C LEU A 120 1.58 10.36 4.17
N SER A 121 0.66 9.40 4.31
CA SER A 121 1.00 7.98 4.34
C SER A 121 1.15 7.43 2.92
N GLY A 122 2.21 6.69 2.66
CA GLY A 122 2.53 6.12 1.34
C GLY A 122 1.94 4.73 1.10
N ASP A 123 0.96 4.30 1.87
CA ASP A 123 0.48 2.92 1.93
C ASP A 123 -1.04 2.75 1.80
N HIS A 124 -1.75 3.78 1.33
CA HIS A 124 -3.20 3.78 1.11
C HIS A 124 -3.57 3.96 -0.36
N ILE A 125 -4.75 3.46 -0.72
CA ILE A 125 -5.34 3.59 -2.05
C ILE A 125 -6.50 4.59 -1.99
N TYR A 126 -6.38 5.71 -2.70
CA TYR A 126 -7.40 6.77 -2.74
C TYR A 126 -7.11 7.79 -3.83
N LYS A 127 -8.10 8.61 -4.17
CA LYS A 127 -7.96 9.83 -4.97
C LYS A 127 -8.45 11.00 -4.15
N MET A 128 -7.61 12.01 -3.97
CA MET A 128 -7.94 13.17 -3.15
C MET A 128 -7.28 14.42 -3.67
N ASP A 129 -8.05 15.50 -3.77
CA ASP A 129 -7.54 16.83 -4.07
C ASP A 129 -7.09 17.51 -2.77
N TYR A 130 -5.78 17.67 -2.63
CA TYR A 130 -5.19 18.33 -1.47
C TYR A 130 -5.33 19.85 -1.50
N GLU A 131 -5.61 20.46 -2.67
CA GLU A 131 -5.86 21.90 -2.77
C GLU A 131 -7.17 22.25 -2.04
N VAL A 132 -8.22 21.44 -2.24
CA VAL A 132 -9.50 21.61 -1.52
C VAL A 132 -9.31 21.48 -0.01
N MET A 133 -8.51 20.53 0.46
CA MET A 133 -8.19 20.40 1.88
C MET A 133 -7.35 21.58 2.39
N LEU A 134 -6.43 22.12 1.59
CA LEU A 134 -5.65 23.30 1.94
C LEU A 134 -6.53 24.56 2.05
N ASP A 135 -7.49 24.73 1.15
CA ASP A 135 -8.43 25.84 1.22
C ASP A 135 -9.33 25.76 2.47
N PHE A 136 -9.75 24.55 2.84
CA PHE A 136 -10.44 24.32 4.12
C PHE A 136 -9.53 24.67 5.32
N HIS A 137 -8.26 24.26 5.30
CA HIS A 137 -7.28 24.57 6.34
C HIS A 137 -7.14 26.09 6.53
N LYS A 138 -7.00 26.84 5.42
CA LYS A 138 -6.93 28.31 5.45
C LYS A 138 -8.22 28.95 5.94
N ALA A 139 -9.38 28.49 5.44
CA ALA A 139 -10.69 29.03 5.82
C ALA A 139 -10.99 28.85 7.33
N THR A 140 -10.54 27.74 7.91
CA THR A 140 -10.70 27.48 9.35
C THR A 140 -9.61 28.12 10.20
N ASN A 141 -8.58 28.74 9.61
CA ASN A 141 -7.37 29.22 10.30
C ASN A 141 -6.79 28.15 11.23
N ALA A 142 -6.72 26.92 10.77
CA ALA A 142 -6.22 25.81 11.57
C ALA A 142 -4.68 25.81 11.63
N ASP A 143 -4.12 25.33 12.73
CA ASP A 143 -2.69 25.02 12.87
C ASP A 143 -2.40 23.64 12.29
N VAL A 144 -3.36 22.72 12.41
CA VAL A 144 -3.38 21.42 11.76
C VAL A 144 -4.78 21.04 11.29
N THR A 145 -4.87 20.49 10.09
CA THR A 145 -6.07 19.85 9.56
C THR A 145 -5.80 18.37 9.34
N ILE A 146 -6.69 17.53 9.85
CA ILE A 146 -6.63 16.07 9.72
C ILE A 146 -7.71 15.62 8.76
N ALA A 147 -7.34 14.90 7.68
CA ALA A 147 -8.33 14.25 6.84
C ALA A 147 -8.92 13.06 7.58
N VAL A 148 -10.25 12.99 7.62
CA VAL A 148 -11.01 11.95 8.32
C VAL A 148 -12.11 11.39 7.41
N MET A 149 -12.48 10.15 7.67
CA MET A 149 -13.67 9.56 7.05
C MET A 149 -14.41 8.66 8.05
N PRO A 150 -15.73 8.51 7.91
CA PRO A 150 -16.48 7.59 8.74
C PRO A 150 -16.17 6.14 8.37
N VAL A 151 -15.90 5.30 9.37
CA VAL A 151 -15.68 3.86 9.23
C VAL A 151 -16.69 3.09 10.09
N PRO A 152 -16.94 1.79 9.82
CA PRO A 152 -17.72 0.96 10.74
C PRO A 152 -17.11 0.96 12.15
N MET A 153 -17.96 1.03 13.17
CA MET A 153 -17.47 1.10 14.58
C MET A 153 -16.62 -0.11 14.98
N GLU A 154 -16.89 -1.27 14.38
CA GLU A 154 -16.12 -2.50 14.62
C GLU A 154 -14.67 -2.40 14.13
N GLU A 155 -14.40 -1.53 13.15
CA GLU A 155 -13.07 -1.31 12.58
C GLU A 155 -12.36 -0.09 13.16
N ALA A 156 -13.08 0.78 13.87
CA ALA A 156 -12.56 2.07 14.36
C ALA A 156 -11.34 1.91 15.28
N ASN A 157 -11.25 0.80 16.03
CA ASN A 157 -10.10 0.50 16.91
C ASN A 157 -8.76 0.29 16.17
N ARG A 158 -8.77 0.21 14.83
CA ARG A 158 -7.57 0.05 14.01
C ARG A 158 -6.91 1.39 13.65
N PHE A 159 -7.64 2.50 13.82
CA PHE A 159 -7.27 3.84 13.35
C PHE A 159 -7.11 4.83 14.50
N GLY A 160 -6.49 5.96 14.20
CA GLY A 160 -6.61 7.16 15.04
C GLY A 160 -8.03 7.71 14.91
N ILE A 161 -8.73 7.87 16.02
CA ILE A 161 -10.13 8.33 16.04
C ILE A 161 -10.22 9.77 16.45
N VAL A 162 -10.93 10.55 15.65
CA VAL A 162 -11.16 11.98 15.83
C VAL A 162 -12.56 12.22 16.38
N VAL A 163 -12.66 13.11 17.37
CA VAL A 163 -13.93 13.61 17.88
C VAL A 163 -14.00 15.11 17.59
N THR A 164 -15.09 15.57 16.98
CA THR A 164 -15.28 16.96 16.56
C THR A 164 -16.48 17.60 17.24
N ASP A 165 -16.50 18.91 17.25
CA ASP A 165 -17.70 19.70 17.49
C ASP A 165 -18.50 19.93 16.19
N GLU A 166 -19.59 20.72 16.27
CA GLU A 166 -20.48 21.07 15.15
C GLU A 166 -19.78 21.89 14.03
N ASN A 167 -18.61 22.47 14.31
CA ASN A 167 -17.83 23.30 13.40
C ASN A 167 -16.61 22.54 12.83
N ASN A 168 -16.56 21.21 12.97
CA ASN A 168 -15.43 20.37 12.59
C ASN A 168 -14.11 20.71 13.32
N VAL A 169 -14.18 21.38 14.49
CA VAL A 169 -13.03 21.58 15.37
C VAL A 169 -12.79 20.30 16.15
N ILE A 170 -11.56 19.80 16.15
CA ILE A 170 -11.18 18.57 16.84
C ILE A 170 -11.15 18.84 18.36
N THR A 171 -11.99 18.14 19.09
CA THR A 171 -12.08 18.21 20.55
C THR A 171 -11.32 17.09 21.24
N ASP A 172 -11.20 15.92 20.60
CA ASP A 172 -10.43 14.79 21.10
C ASP A 172 -9.78 13.98 19.96
N PHE A 173 -8.67 13.34 20.26
CA PHE A 173 -7.97 12.41 19.37
C PHE A 173 -7.52 11.18 20.16
N GLN A 174 -7.81 9.99 19.65
CA GLN A 174 -7.50 8.72 20.31
C GLN A 174 -6.76 7.81 19.32
N GLU A 175 -5.51 7.49 19.60
CA GLU A 175 -4.73 6.58 18.75
C GLU A 175 -5.08 5.12 19.05
N LYS A 176 -5.76 4.46 18.11
CA LYS A 176 -6.16 3.04 18.17
C LYS A 176 -6.82 2.66 19.50
N PRO A 177 -7.91 3.31 19.87
CA PRO A 177 -8.58 3.07 21.16
C PRO A 177 -9.25 1.69 21.15
N ALA A 178 -9.25 1.00 22.30
CA ALA A 178 -10.01 -0.24 22.47
C ALA A 178 -11.53 0.02 22.40
N GLU A 179 -11.97 1.17 22.91
CA GLU A 179 -13.35 1.64 22.89
C GLU A 179 -13.41 3.03 22.22
N PRO A 180 -13.66 3.09 20.90
CA PRO A 180 -13.68 4.35 20.16
C PRO A 180 -14.90 5.22 20.57
N LYS A 181 -14.66 6.52 20.78
CA LYS A 181 -15.70 7.51 21.08
C LYS A 181 -16.43 8.05 19.84
N SER A 182 -15.87 7.82 18.65
CA SER A 182 -16.38 8.27 17.36
C SER A 182 -16.01 7.24 16.31
N ASN A 183 -16.63 7.33 15.15
CA ASN A 183 -16.30 6.53 13.98
C ASN A 183 -15.52 7.32 12.91
N LEU A 184 -15.11 8.56 13.21
CA LEU A 184 -14.28 9.36 12.29
C LEU A 184 -12.83 8.92 12.39
N ALA A 185 -12.41 8.11 11.46
CA ALA A 185 -11.03 7.60 11.35
C ALA A 185 -10.11 8.62 10.68
N SER A 186 -8.95 8.87 11.26
CA SER A 186 -7.86 9.61 10.62
C SER A 186 -7.30 8.81 9.46
N MET A 187 -7.23 9.43 8.29
CA MET A 187 -6.65 8.83 7.09
C MET A 187 -5.10 8.86 7.08
N GLY A 188 -4.46 9.43 8.12
CA GLY A 188 -3.00 9.63 8.12
C GLY A 188 -2.54 10.70 7.12
N ILE A 189 -3.42 11.61 6.76
CA ILE A 189 -3.20 12.74 5.88
C ILE A 189 -3.40 14.02 6.69
N TYR A 190 -2.35 14.84 6.77
CA TYR A 190 -2.36 16.05 7.59
C TYR A 190 -1.86 17.26 6.80
N ILE A 191 -2.51 18.42 6.94
CA ILE A 191 -1.94 19.70 6.54
C ILE A 191 -1.61 20.48 7.79
N PHE A 192 -0.36 20.89 7.92
CA PHE A 192 0.14 21.71 9.01
C PHE A 192 0.51 23.10 8.51
N SER A 193 0.20 24.13 9.28
CA SER A 193 0.94 25.38 9.21
C SER A 193 2.42 25.11 9.57
N TRP A 194 3.37 25.59 8.76
CA TRP A 194 4.79 25.28 8.95
C TRP A 194 5.31 25.58 10.36
N LYS A 195 4.86 26.70 10.91
CA LYS A 195 5.23 27.11 12.26
C LYS A 195 4.82 26.06 13.30
N ALA A 196 3.56 25.61 13.27
CA ALA A 196 3.04 24.64 14.22
C ALA A 196 3.75 23.28 14.12
N LEU A 197 4.01 22.81 12.88
CA LEU A 197 4.74 21.58 12.66
C LEU A 197 6.18 21.69 13.20
N LYS A 198 6.91 22.73 12.83
CA LYS A 198 8.32 22.91 13.23
C LYS A 198 8.45 23.01 14.75
N GLU A 199 7.62 23.79 15.43
CA GLU A 199 7.62 23.92 16.88
C GLU A 199 7.34 22.60 17.59
N SER A 200 6.33 21.83 17.12
CA SER A 200 5.99 20.51 17.69
C SER A 200 7.12 19.49 17.53
N LEU A 201 7.73 19.42 16.34
CA LEU A 201 8.86 18.51 16.08
C LEU A 201 10.08 18.83 16.93
N ILE A 202 10.38 20.13 17.11
CA ILE A 202 11.52 20.56 17.97
C ILE A 202 11.22 20.28 19.44
N ALA A 203 10.02 20.53 19.91
CA ALA A 203 9.62 20.30 21.29
C ALA A 203 9.69 18.82 21.67
N LEU A 204 9.38 17.93 20.73
CA LEU A 204 9.33 16.48 20.94
C LEU A 204 10.54 15.73 20.35
N LYS A 205 11.63 16.44 20.01
CA LYS A 205 12.82 15.85 19.35
C LYS A 205 13.46 14.70 20.13
N ASP A 206 13.42 14.76 21.45
CA ASP A 206 14.01 13.77 22.35
C ASP A 206 13.02 12.64 22.73
N GLN A 207 11.78 12.70 22.20
CA GLN A 207 10.77 11.67 22.42
C GLN A 207 11.11 10.40 21.63
N SER A 208 11.31 9.30 22.34
CA SER A 208 11.56 7.99 21.72
C SER A 208 10.34 7.55 20.90
N ASN A 209 10.58 7.01 19.71
CA ASN A 209 9.53 6.54 18.79
C ASN A 209 8.45 7.60 18.54
N CYS A 210 8.87 8.85 18.31
CA CYS A 210 7.95 9.96 18.13
C CYS A 210 7.04 9.74 16.91
N ASP A 211 5.73 9.78 17.15
CA ASP A 211 4.67 9.47 16.18
C ASP A 211 3.64 10.61 16.16
N PHE A 212 3.03 10.85 14.98
CA PHE A 212 2.03 11.91 14.86
C PHE A 212 0.82 11.69 15.76
N GLY A 213 0.20 10.51 15.69
CA GLY A 213 -1.01 10.22 16.45
C GLY A 213 -0.78 10.13 17.96
N LYS A 214 0.35 9.59 18.39
CA LYS A 214 0.64 9.37 19.81
C LYS A 214 1.24 10.57 20.50
N HIS A 215 1.96 11.44 19.78
CA HIS A 215 2.75 12.49 20.42
C HIS A 215 2.48 13.89 19.87
N ILE A 216 2.54 14.08 18.53
CA ILE A 216 2.39 15.41 17.92
C ILE A 216 0.97 15.95 18.11
N ILE A 217 -0.06 15.17 17.73
CA ILE A 217 -1.46 15.61 17.81
C ILE A 217 -1.89 15.87 19.25
N PRO A 218 -1.61 14.99 20.25
CA PRO A 218 -1.87 15.28 21.66
C PRO A 218 -1.15 16.53 22.18
N TRP A 219 0.12 16.73 21.81
CA TRP A 219 0.90 17.89 22.23
C TRP A 219 0.30 19.21 21.70
N LEU A 220 -0.11 19.25 20.43
CA LEU A 220 -0.79 20.41 19.84
C LEU A 220 -2.11 20.71 20.55
N LYS A 221 -2.88 19.66 20.86
CA LYS A 221 -4.12 19.79 21.64
C LYS A 221 -3.88 20.39 23.02
N GLU A 222 -2.86 19.89 23.76
CA GLU A 222 -2.50 20.41 25.09
C GLU A 222 -2.02 21.86 25.03
N ARG A 223 -1.34 22.25 23.97
CA ARG A 223 -0.91 23.64 23.73
C ARG A 223 -2.09 24.58 23.39
N GLY A 224 -3.22 24.04 22.99
CA GLY A 224 -4.40 24.80 22.61
C GLY A 224 -4.40 25.26 21.15
N ASP A 225 -3.64 24.58 20.28
CA ASP A 225 -3.63 24.84 18.84
C ASP A 225 -4.99 24.53 18.22
N ARG A 226 -5.33 25.25 17.17
CA ARG A 226 -6.57 25.05 16.44
C ARG A 226 -6.45 23.88 15.51
N MET A 227 -7.14 22.81 15.81
CA MET A 227 -7.14 21.56 15.02
C MET A 227 -8.50 21.39 14.34
N ALA A 228 -8.51 21.13 13.03
CA ALA A 228 -9.72 20.93 12.25
C ALA A 228 -9.76 19.54 11.61
N ALA A 229 -10.96 18.96 11.51
CA ALA A 229 -11.20 17.73 10.80
C ALA A 229 -11.77 18.03 9.41
N TYR A 230 -11.09 17.57 8.37
CA TYR A 230 -11.58 17.62 6.99
C TYR A 230 -12.23 16.29 6.66
N GLU A 231 -13.55 16.25 6.54
CA GLU A 231 -14.28 15.04 6.19
C GLU A 231 -14.11 14.77 4.68
N PHE A 232 -13.43 13.67 4.37
CA PHE A 232 -13.21 13.21 3.01
C PHE A 232 -14.39 12.36 2.53
N ASN A 233 -14.96 12.73 1.39
CA ASN A 233 -16.02 12.02 0.71
C ASN A 233 -15.47 11.38 -0.57
N GLY A 234 -15.02 10.13 -0.50
CA GLY A 234 -14.47 9.40 -1.62
C GLY A 234 -13.99 8.02 -1.20
N TYR A 235 -13.50 7.27 -2.17
CA TYR A 235 -12.91 5.96 -1.89
C TYR A 235 -11.57 6.11 -1.17
N TRP A 236 -11.40 5.42 -0.06
CA TRP A 236 -10.14 5.26 0.65
C TRP A 236 -10.04 3.86 1.25
N LYS A 237 -8.91 3.19 1.06
CA LYS A 237 -8.67 1.83 1.60
C LYS A 237 -7.25 1.72 2.16
N ASP A 238 -7.14 1.35 3.44
CA ASP A 238 -5.88 0.85 4.02
C ASP A 238 -5.70 -0.61 3.59
N VAL A 239 -4.85 -0.84 2.60
CA VAL A 239 -4.48 -2.18 2.12
C VAL A 239 -3.40 -2.80 3.02
N GLY A 240 -3.62 -2.76 4.32
CA GLY A 240 -2.66 -3.19 5.35
C GLY A 240 -2.69 -4.67 5.69
N THR A 241 -3.68 -5.43 5.23
CA THR A 241 -3.79 -6.88 5.41
C THR A 241 -3.97 -7.58 4.06
N LEU A 242 -3.69 -8.88 3.99
CA LEU A 242 -3.90 -9.66 2.76
C LEU A 242 -5.36 -9.64 2.30
N GLY A 243 -6.31 -9.68 3.24
CA GLY A 243 -7.74 -9.59 2.94
C GLY A 243 -8.11 -8.24 2.34
N SER A 244 -7.77 -7.11 3.00
CA SER A 244 -8.08 -5.78 2.49
C SER A 244 -7.36 -5.47 1.17
N TYR A 245 -6.14 -6.01 0.98
CA TYR A 245 -5.41 -5.89 -0.27
C TYR A 245 -6.11 -6.67 -1.41
N TRP A 246 -6.54 -7.91 -1.15
CA TRP A 246 -7.27 -8.72 -2.11
C TRP A 246 -8.61 -8.08 -2.48
N GLU A 247 -9.41 -7.68 -1.48
CA GLU A 247 -10.69 -6.99 -1.66
C GLU A 247 -10.56 -5.73 -2.51
N ALA A 248 -9.61 -4.84 -2.18
CA ALA A 248 -9.38 -3.60 -2.92
C ALA A 248 -9.03 -3.84 -4.41
N ASN A 249 -8.31 -4.92 -4.73
CA ASN A 249 -8.06 -5.31 -6.11
C ASN A 249 -9.31 -5.86 -6.80
N MET A 250 -10.14 -6.67 -6.09
CA MET A 250 -11.38 -7.22 -6.65
C MET A 250 -12.44 -6.13 -6.90
N GLU A 251 -12.51 -5.12 -6.03
CA GLU A 251 -13.40 -3.95 -6.20
C GLU A 251 -13.14 -3.18 -7.51
N LEU A 252 -11.90 -3.22 -8.04
CA LEU A 252 -11.57 -2.61 -9.33
C LEU A 252 -12.24 -3.28 -10.54
N ILE A 253 -12.62 -4.54 -10.40
CA ILE A 253 -13.13 -5.37 -11.50
C ILE A 253 -14.63 -5.17 -11.74
N ASP A 254 -15.31 -4.50 -10.84
CA ASP A 254 -16.74 -4.23 -10.97
C ASP A 254 -17.05 -3.37 -12.21
N ILE A 255 -18.25 -3.55 -12.78
CA ILE A 255 -18.69 -2.83 -13.99
C ILE A 255 -18.68 -1.31 -13.78
N ILE A 256 -19.05 -0.89 -12.58
CA ILE A 256 -18.95 0.52 -12.13
C ILE A 256 -18.17 0.49 -10.82
N PRO A 257 -16.83 0.48 -10.88
CA PRO A 257 -16.03 0.43 -9.68
C PRO A 257 -16.17 1.75 -8.90
N GLU A 258 -16.34 1.65 -7.60
CA GLU A 258 -16.34 2.82 -6.72
C GLU A 258 -15.01 3.59 -6.85
N PHE A 259 -13.92 2.86 -7.03
CA PHE A 259 -12.60 3.39 -7.33
C PHE A 259 -12.27 3.25 -8.82
N ASN A 260 -12.63 4.27 -9.61
CA ASN A 260 -12.46 4.24 -11.06
C ASN A 260 -11.05 4.64 -11.50
N LEU A 261 -10.25 3.69 -11.99
CA LEU A 261 -8.92 3.95 -12.55
C LEU A 261 -8.94 4.50 -13.98
N TYR A 262 -10.10 4.48 -14.67
CA TYR A 262 -10.27 4.99 -16.03
C TYR A 262 -10.71 6.46 -16.09
N GLU A 263 -10.76 7.13 -14.95
CA GLU A 263 -11.11 8.55 -14.87
C GLU A 263 -10.06 9.42 -15.56
N GLU A 264 -10.49 10.21 -16.55
CA GLU A 264 -9.59 11.01 -17.36
C GLU A 264 -9.12 12.29 -16.67
N PHE A 265 -9.92 12.86 -15.77
CA PHE A 265 -9.64 14.13 -15.10
C PHE A 265 -8.78 13.98 -13.84
N TRP A 266 -8.68 12.75 -13.29
CA TRP A 266 -7.84 12.44 -12.12
C TRP A 266 -7.06 11.16 -12.38
N LYS A 267 -6.04 11.27 -13.22
CA LYS A 267 -5.22 10.12 -13.62
C LYS A 267 -4.28 9.69 -12.51
N ILE A 268 -4.12 8.39 -12.36
CA ILE A 268 -3.05 7.81 -11.57
C ILE A 268 -1.89 7.49 -12.53
N TYR A 269 -0.74 8.11 -12.28
CA TYR A 269 0.48 7.92 -13.04
C TYR A 269 1.34 6.82 -12.40
N THR A 270 2.16 6.17 -13.19
CA THR A 270 3.06 5.10 -12.72
C THR A 270 4.29 4.99 -13.60
N SER A 271 5.38 4.52 -13.03
CA SER A 271 6.55 4.10 -13.79
C SER A 271 6.31 2.68 -14.33
N SER A 272 5.99 2.58 -15.63
CA SER A 272 5.77 1.30 -16.30
C SER A 272 6.79 1.06 -17.40
N GLU A 273 7.23 -0.18 -17.55
CA GLU A 273 8.03 -0.57 -18.69
C GLU A 273 7.19 -0.60 -19.97
N ILE A 274 7.83 -0.26 -21.09
CA ILE A 274 7.20 -0.38 -22.41
C ILE A 274 7.29 -1.85 -22.82
N ILE A 275 6.16 -2.54 -22.81
CA ILE A 275 6.03 -3.94 -23.25
C ILE A 275 4.94 -4.04 -24.31
N ALA A 276 4.90 -5.16 -25.04
CA ALA A 276 3.90 -5.41 -26.07
C ALA A 276 2.47 -5.42 -25.48
N SER A 277 1.47 -5.27 -26.34
CA SER A 277 0.08 -5.49 -25.95
C SER A 277 -0.16 -6.94 -25.51
N GLN A 278 -1.22 -7.17 -24.75
CA GLN A 278 -1.62 -8.52 -24.34
C GLN A 278 -2.04 -9.38 -25.55
N TYR A 279 -1.78 -10.68 -25.46
CA TYR A 279 -2.22 -11.69 -26.42
C TYR A 279 -3.22 -12.64 -25.76
N ILE A 280 -4.39 -12.78 -26.36
CA ILE A 280 -5.43 -13.73 -25.94
C ILE A 280 -5.63 -14.72 -27.07
N SER A 281 -5.39 -16.01 -26.80
CA SER A 281 -5.51 -17.05 -27.81
C SER A 281 -6.98 -17.33 -28.21
N GLU A 282 -7.19 -17.96 -29.35
CA GLU A 282 -8.51 -18.29 -29.88
C GLU A 282 -9.36 -19.15 -28.89
N ASP A 283 -8.71 -20.06 -28.19
CA ASP A 283 -9.37 -20.98 -27.24
C ASP A 283 -9.47 -20.40 -25.81
N ALA A 284 -8.89 -19.21 -25.55
CA ALA A 284 -8.88 -18.63 -24.24
C ALA A 284 -10.24 -18.00 -23.87
N LYS A 285 -10.57 -18.01 -22.58
CA LYS A 285 -11.76 -17.39 -22.05
C LYS A 285 -11.40 -16.39 -20.94
N VAL A 286 -11.72 -15.12 -21.16
CA VAL A 286 -11.42 -14.03 -20.21
C VAL A 286 -12.71 -13.29 -19.88
N GLU A 287 -13.13 -13.32 -18.63
CA GLU A 287 -14.38 -12.73 -18.18
C GLU A 287 -14.18 -11.92 -16.90
N LYS A 288 -14.61 -10.66 -16.91
CA LYS A 288 -14.58 -9.77 -15.74
C LYS A 288 -13.16 -9.69 -15.13
N CYS A 289 -12.17 -9.23 -15.92
CA CYS A 289 -10.77 -9.19 -15.53
C CYS A 289 -10.11 -7.86 -15.86
N ILE A 290 -9.13 -7.47 -15.05
CA ILE A 290 -8.13 -6.46 -15.41
C ILE A 290 -6.88 -7.18 -15.86
N VAL A 291 -6.40 -6.89 -17.09
CA VAL A 291 -5.27 -7.58 -17.72
C VAL A 291 -4.20 -6.56 -18.10
N GLY A 292 -3.00 -6.75 -17.59
CA GLY A 292 -1.84 -5.91 -17.87
C GLY A 292 -1.21 -6.15 -19.24
N ASP A 293 -0.40 -5.20 -19.69
CA ASP A 293 0.32 -5.28 -20.97
C ASP A 293 1.29 -6.49 -21.00
N GLY A 294 1.56 -7.02 -22.20
CA GLY A 294 2.47 -8.14 -22.39
C GLY A 294 2.00 -9.49 -21.84
N THR A 295 0.76 -9.58 -21.38
CA THR A 295 0.18 -10.82 -20.86
C THR A 295 -0.19 -11.76 -22.00
N GLU A 296 0.10 -13.05 -21.84
CA GLU A 296 -0.28 -14.11 -22.79
C GLU A 296 -1.26 -15.08 -22.12
N ILE A 297 -2.49 -15.19 -22.66
CA ILE A 297 -3.53 -16.04 -22.08
C ILE A 297 -3.94 -17.12 -23.09
N TYR A 298 -3.72 -18.37 -22.72
CA TYR A 298 -4.10 -19.57 -23.46
C TYR A 298 -5.15 -20.43 -22.70
N GLY A 299 -5.48 -20.04 -21.46
CA GLY A 299 -6.42 -20.71 -20.58
C GLY A 299 -7.66 -19.87 -20.28
N GLU A 300 -8.28 -20.12 -19.13
CA GLU A 300 -9.47 -19.41 -18.66
C GLU A 300 -9.12 -18.49 -17.47
N VAL A 301 -9.64 -17.27 -17.49
CA VAL A 301 -9.45 -16.27 -16.41
C VAL A 301 -10.77 -15.62 -16.09
N HIS A 302 -11.18 -15.67 -14.83
CA HIS A 302 -12.45 -15.15 -14.37
C HIS A 302 -12.24 -14.29 -13.12
N ASN A 303 -12.91 -13.14 -13.05
CA ASN A 303 -12.94 -12.25 -11.89
C ASN A 303 -11.55 -12.05 -11.23
N SER A 304 -10.54 -11.71 -12.02
CA SER A 304 -9.14 -11.71 -11.59
C SER A 304 -8.37 -10.48 -12.07
N VAL A 305 -7.32 -10.13 -11.34
CA VAL A 305 -6.38 -9.06 -11.69
C VAL A 305 -5.06 -9.70 -12.15
N ILE A 306 -4.71 -9.52 -13.42
CA ILE A 306 -3.55 -10.13 -14.06
C ILE A 306 -2.54 -9.04 -14.38
N GLY A 307 -1.37 -9.12 -13.78
CA GLY A 307 -0.26 -8.18 -13.95
C GLY A 307 0.42 -8.28 -15.31
N PRO A 308 1.31 -7.33 -15.63
CA PRO A 308 1.99 -7.28 -16.91
C PRO A 308 2.94 -8.48 -17.12
N GLY A 309 3.01 -8.96 -18.36
CA GLY A 309 3.94 -10.04 -18.75
C GLY A 309 3.66 -11.39 -18.10
N VAL A 310 2.44 -11.62 -17.61
CA VAL A 310 1.99 -12.91 -17.09
C VAL A 310 1.72 -13.87 -18.26
N THR A 311 2.12 -15.14 -18.12
CA THR A 311 1.78 -16.20 -19.07
C THR A 311 0.86 -17.21 -18.39
N ILE A 312 -0.34 -17.41 -18.93
CA ILE A 312 -1.31 -18.42 -18.47
C ILE A 312 -1.45 -19.47 -19.57
N LYS A 313 -0.89 -20.67 -19.33
CA LYS A 313 -0.81 -21.73 -20.32
C LYS A 313 -2.16 -22.46 -20.54
N LYS A 314 -2.18 -23.32 -21.57
CA LYS A 314 -3.36 -24.05 -22.00
C LYS A 314 -3.94 -24.94 -20.88
N GLY A 315 -5.26 -24.94 -20.75
CA GLY A 315 -5.98 -25.71 -19.73
C GLY A 315 -5.91 -25.12 -18.32
N ALA A 316 -5.14 -24.03 -18.10
CA ALA A 316 -5.12 -23.37 -16.82
C ALA A 316 -6.44 -22.58 -16.59
N VAL A 317 -6.92 -22.56 -15.34
CA VAL A 317 -8.13 -21.83 -14.91
C VAL A 317 -7.77 -20.98 -13.68
N VAL A 318 -7.96 -19.67 -13.79
CA VAL A 318 -7.70 -18.69 -12.72
C VAL A 318 -8.99 -18.00 -12.34
N ARG A 319 -9.35 -18.03 -11.04
CA ARG A 319 -10.56 -17.40 -10.51
C ARG A 319 -10.27 -16.60 -9.25
N ASP A 320 -10.98 -15.47 -9.09
CA ASP A 320 -10.98 -14.63 -7.88
C ASP A 320 -9.56 -14.34 -7.35
N SER A 321 -8.59 -14.15 -8.23
CA SER A 321 -7.18 -14.17 -7.90
C SER A 321 -6.41 -12.96 -8.44
N ILE A 322 -5.30 -12.67 -7.77
CA ILE A 322 -4.34 -11.66 -8.20
C ILE A 322 -3.08 -12.37 -8.64
N ILE A 323 -2.72 -12.24 -9.93
CA ILE A 323 -1.48 -12.78 -10.49
C ILE A 323 -0.60 -11.59 -10.86
N MET A 324 0.52 -11.42 -10.17
CA MET A 324 1.40 -10.27 -10.38
C MET A 324 2.37 -10.49 -11.53
N ARG A 325 3.02 -9.42 -11.90
CA ARG A 325 3.95 -9.28 -13.05
C ARG A 325 4.91 -10.46 -13.24
N GLY A 326 5.10 -10.85 -14.51
CA GLY A 326 6.13 -11.79 -14.95
C GLY A 326 5.94 -13.23 -14.47
N THR A 327 4.79 -13.54 -13.89
CA THR A 327 4.46 -14.87 -13.38
C THR A 327 4.03 -15.80 -14.50
N THR A 328 4.51 -17.05 -14.45
CA THR A 328 4.14 -18.11 -15.39
C THR A 328 3.28 -19.16 -14.69
N ILE A 329 2.07 -19.36 -15.21
CA ILE A 329 1.13 -20.40 -14.78
C ILE A 329 1.18 -21.54 -15.79
N GLY A 330 1.54 -22.74 -15.31
CA GLY A 330 1.70 -23.95 -16.11
C GLY A 330 0.39 -24.47 -16.73
N GLU A 331 0.50 -25.53 -17.52
CA GLU A 331 -0.64 -26.19 -18.15
C GLU A 331 -1.53 -26.89 -17.11
N ASN A 332 -2.85 -26.88 -17.33
CA ASN A 332 -3.87 -27.53 -16.50
C ASN A 332 -3.83 -27.10 -15.01
N VAL A 333 -3.33 -25.91 -14.72
CA VAL A 333 -3.30 -25.37 -13.33
C VAL A 333 -4.66 -24.78 -12.97
N THR A 334 -5.12 -25.07 -11.78
CA THR A 334 -6.32 -24.39 -11.21
C THR A 334 -5.91 -23.50 -10.06
N ILE A 335 -6.29 -22.21 -10.13
CA ILE A 335 -6.03 -21.23 -9.08
C ILE A 335 -7.35 -20.60 -8.67
N ASP A 336 -7.65 -20.65 -7.39
CA ASP A 336 -8.85 -20.06 -6.81
C ASP A 336 -8.47 -19.20 -5.59
N ARG A 337 -9.07 -18.03 -5.45
CA ARG A 337 -8.94 -17.11 -4.32
C ARG A 337 -7.50 -17.00 -3.78
N SER A 338 -6.59 -16.55 -4.64
CA SER A 338 -5.15 -16.58 -4.36
C SER A 338 -4.45 -15.27 -4.73
N ILE A 339 -3.30 -15.03 -4.08
CA ILE A 339 -2.39 -13.93 -4.43
C ILE A 339 -1.04 -14.53 -4.82
N ILE A 340 -0.69 -14.42 -6.09
CA ILE A 340 0.60 -14.90 -6.64
C ILE A 340 1.45 -13.67 -6.93
N ALA A 341 2.57 -13.52 -6.22
CA ALA A 341 3.46 -12.37 -6.33
C ALA A 341 4.25 -12.34 -7.65
N GLU A 342 5.15 -11.37 -7.80
CA GLU A 342 5.91 -11.14 -9.03
C GLU A 342 6.90 -12.27 -9.33
N ASN A 343 7.04 -12.61 -10.62
CA ASN A 343 8.06 -13.56 -11.13
C ASN A 343 7.97 -14.97 -10.52
N VAL A 344 6.78 -15.44 -10.20
CA VAL A 344 6.54 -16.81 -9.73
C VAL A 344 6.44 -17.76 -10.92
N THR A 345 6.94 -18.99 -10.74
CA THR A 345 6.74 -20.08 -11.70
C THR A 345 5.93 -21.19 -11.05
N VAL A 346 4.74 -21.46 -11.60
CA VAL A 346 3.88 -22.57 -11.20
C VAL A 346 3.99 -23.67 -12.26
N GLY A 347 4.34 -24.88 -11.83
CA GLY A 347 4.42 -26.07 -12.68
C GLY A 347 3.07 -26.47 -13.27
N HIS A 348 3.04 -27.50 -14.09
CA HIS A 348 1.80 -28.04 -14.68
C HIS A 348 1.00 -28.87 -13.65
N ASP A 349 -0.32 -29.04 -13.88
CA ASP A 349 -1.21 -29.91 -13.10
C ASP A 349 -1.22 -29.55 -11.59
N VAL A 350 -1.12 -28.25 -11.25
CA VAL A 350 -1.15 -27.74 -9.85
C VAL A 350 -2.54 -27.23 -9.52
N GLU A 351 -3.00 -27.47 -8.29
CA GLU A 351 -4.25 -26.90 -7.76
C GLU A 351 -3.92 -25.98 -6.56
N ILE A 352 -4.35 -24.71 -6.61
CA ILE A 352 -4.07 -23.70 -5.56
C ILE A 352 -5.39 -23.14 -5.01
N GLY A 353 -5.50 -22.99 -3.69
CA GLY A 353 -6.67 -22.45 -3.01
C GLY A 353 -7.78 -23.49 -2.80
N VAL A 354 -7.42 -24.78 -2.76
CA VAL A 354 -8.36 -25.91 -2.66
C VAL A 354 -8.54 -26.39 -1.21
N GLY A 355 -9.55 -27.23 -0.98
CA GLY A 355 -9.82 -27.86 0.32
C GLY A 355 -10.60 -26.96 1.29
N GLU A 356 -10.81 -27.49 2.50
CA GLU A 356 -11.48 -26.76 3.58
C GLU A 356 -10.55 -25.73 4.22
N GLU A 357 -11.11 -24.65 4.73
CA GLU A 357 -10.35 -23.60 5.38
C GLU A 357 -9.90 -24.03 6.78
N ALA A 358 -8.61 -23.79 7.10
CA ALA A 358 -8.03 -24.00 8.40
C ALA A 358 -7.18 -22.78 8.81
N PRO A 359 -7.08 -22.45 10.12
CA PRO A 359 -6.20 -21.38 10.58
C PRO A 359 -4.73 -21.66 10.26
N ASN A 360 -4.01 -20.63 9.82
CA ASN A 360 -2.58 -20.76 9.52
C ASN A 360 -1.77 -21.01 10.80
N LYS A 361 -0.89 -22.01 10.78
CA LYS A 361 -0.08 -22.43 11.95
C LYS A 361 1.13 -21.51 12.18
N PHE A 362 1.62 -20.82 11.15
CA PHE A 362 2.81 -19.97 11.24
C PHE A 362 2.47 -18.55 11.69
N LYS A 363 1.54 -17.87 10.98
CA LYS A 363 1.10 -16.50 11.29
C LYS A 363 -0.43 -16.39 11.09
N PRO A 364 -1.25 -16.88 12.01
CA PRO A 364 -2.70 -16.97 11.82
C PRO A 364 -3.40 -15.63 11.62
N ALA A 365 -2.86 -14.54 12.18
CA ALA A 365 -3.39 -13.19 11.98
C ALA A 365 -3.02 -12.58 10.61
N VAL A 366 -2.08 -13.16 9.88
CA VAL A 366 -1.59 -12.68 8.58
C VAL A 366 -2.18 -13.52 7.46
N TYR A 367 -1.97 -14.82 7.49
CA TYR A 367 -2.45 -15.77 6.48
C TYR A 367 -3.83 -16.30 6.85
N ALA A 368 -4.83 -15.54 6.49
CA ALA A 368 -6.23 -15.75 6.79
C ALA A 368 -7.08 -15.44 5.54
N PHE A 369 -8.35 -15.29 5.68
CA PHE A 369 -9.32 -14.88 4.65
C PHE A 369 -9.53 -15.90 3.52
N GLY A 370 -9.17 -17.16 3.74
CA GLY A 370 -9.27 -18.21 2.72
C GLY A 370 -8.25 -18.08 1.57
N LEU A 371 -7.24 -17.24 1.71
CA LEU A 371 -6.28 -16.92 0.65
C LEU A 371 -5.08 -17.88 0.67
N ALA A 372 -4.66 -18.36 -0.51
CA ALA A 372 -3.32 -18.91 -0.71
C ALA A 372 -2.39 -17.82 -1.25
N VAL A 373 -1.22 -17.64 -0.63
CA VAL A 373 -0.30 -16.55 -0.96
C VAL A 373 1.08 -17.09 -1.33
N ILE A 374 1.54 -16.78 -2.52
CA ILE A 374 2.86 -17.20 -3.00
C ILE A 374 3.75 -15.97 -3.18
N GLY A 375 4.88 -15.96 -2.49
CA GLY A 375 5.85 -14.87 -2.48
C GLY A 375 6.63 -14.74 -3.79
N GLU A 376 7.27 -13.61 -3.95
CA GLU A 376 8.04 -13.24 -5.14
C GLU A 376 9.16 -14.23 -5.46
N LYS A 377 9.36 -14.48 -6.77
CA LYS A 377 10.40 -15.39 -7.31
C LYS A 377 10.33 -16.81 -6.75
N SER A 378 9.18 -17.23 -6.28
CA SER A 378 8.95 -18.59 -5.82
C SER A 378 8.73 -19.54 -7.00
N THR A 379 9.04 -20.81 -6.78
CA THR A 379 8.74 -21.88 -7.74
C THR A 379 7.88 -22.92 -7.04
N VAL A 380 6.76 -23.28 -7.67
CA VAL A 380 5.87 -24.38 -7.24
C VAL A 380 6.05 -25.55 -8.21
N PRO A 381 6.43 -26.75 -7.73
CA PRO A 381 6.62 -27.90 -8.60
C PRO A 381 5.30 -28.41 -9.19
N ALA A 382 5.38 -29.17 -10.26
CA ALA A 382 4.21 -29.74 -10.93
C ALA A 382 3.47 -30.76 -10.05
N GLY A 383 2.15 -30.88 -10.27
CA GLY A 383 1.30 -31.93 -9.69
C GLY A 383 0.97 -31.79 -8.23
N VAL A 384 1.25 -30.64 -7.59
CA VAL A 384 0.96 -30.43 -6.17
C VAL A 384 -0.37 -29.74 -5.94
N LYS A 385 -0.96 -29.95 -4.76
CA LYS A 385 -2.16 -29.26 -4.28
C LYS A 385 -1.82 -28.36 -3.10
N ILE A 386 -2.34 -27.14 -3.11
CA ILE A 386 -2.08 -26.10 -2.11
C ILE A 386 -3.42 -25.66 -1.52
N GLY A 387 -3.56 -25.81 -0.21
CA GLY A 387 -4.75 -25.44 0.54
C GLY A 387 -4.93 -23.95 0.76
N LYS A 388 -5.97 -23.59 1.50
CA LYS A 388 -6.34 -22.22 1.88
C LYS A 388 -5.56 -21.73 3.10
N ASN A 389 -5.47 -20.41 3.29
CA ASN A 389 -4.69 -19.79 4.37
C ASN A 389 -3.23 -20.27 4.43
N THR A 390 -2.63 -20.46 3.26
CA THR A 390 -1.26 -20.96 3.11
C THR A 390 -0.31 -19.86 2.67
N ALA A 391 0.97 -20.04 2.95
CA ALA A 391 2.02 -19.15 2.46
C ALA A 391 3.19 -19.96 1.92
N ILE A 392 3.67 -19.57 0.72
CA ILE A 392 4.85 -20.17 0.10
C ILE A 392 5.83 -19.06 -0.23
N SER A 393 7.12 -19.23 0.11
CA SER A 393 8.19 -18.35 -0.33
C SER A 393 9.45 -19.15 -0.64
N GLY A 394 10.09 -18.84 -1.77
CA GLY A 394 11.31 -19.46 -2.25
C GLY A 394 11.09 -20.59 -3.25
N ILE A 395 12.19 -21.23 -3.66
CA ILE A 395 12.18 -22.33 -4.63
C ILE A 395 11.80 -23.61 -3.89
N THR A 396 10.59 -24.12 -4.15
CA THR A 396 10.10 -25.36 -3.58
C THR A 396 10.23 -26.54 -4.57
N THR A 397 10.38 -27.73 -4.05
CA THR A 397 10.51 -28.98 -4.79
C THR A 397 9.42 -29.96 -4.36
N ALA A 398 9.20 -31.06 -5.07
CA ALA A 398 8.18 -32.05 -4.70
C ALA A 398 8.37 -32.63 -3.28
N GLU A 399 9.60 -32.64 -2.76
CA GLU A 399 9.93 -33.12 -1.42
C GLU A 399 9.37 -32.22 -0.32
N ASP A 400 9.10 -30.94 -0.61
CA ASP A 400 8.53 -30.00 0.33
C ASP A 400 7.02 -30.21 0.54
N TYR A 401 6.38 -31.06 -0.28
CA TYR A 401 4.94 -31.32 -0.26
C TYR A 401 4.66 -32.78 0.12
N PRO A 402 4.43 -33.10 1.40
CA PRO A 402 4.09 -34.46 1.82
C PRO A 402 2.88 -34.99 1.05
N ASN A 403 3.03 -36.14 0.41
CA ASN A 403 2.01 -36.73 -0.46
C ASN A 403 1.54 -35.82 -1.63
N GLY A 404 2.35 -34.85 -2.04
CA GLY A 404 2.00 -33.87 -3.09
C GLY A 404 1.03 -32.78 -2.62
N ILE A 405 0.86 -32.57 -1.33
CA ILE A 405 -0.14 -31.62 -0.78
C ILE A 405 0.50 -30.70 0.26
N LEU A 406 0.21 -29.41 0.17
CA LEU A 406 0.34 -28.45 1.26
C LEU A 406 -1.06 -28.23 1.84
N GLU A 407 -1.31 -28.77 3.01
CA GLU A 407 -2.62 -28.67 3.68
C GLU A 407 -2.99 -27.23 4.03
N SER A 408 -4.29 -26.96 4.11
CA SER A 408 -4.79 -25.64 4.54
C SER A 408 -4.18 -25.24 5.89
N GLY A 409 -3.77 -23.99 6.01
CA GLY A 409 -3.14 -23.46 7.21
C GLY A 409 -1.64 -23.77 7.37
N GLU A 410 -1.02 -24.48 6.43
CA GLU A 410 0.43 -24.72 6.43
C GLU A 410 1.20 -23.63 5.69
N SER A 411 2.52 -23.60 5.87
CA SER A 411 3.40 -22.64 5.17
C SER A 411 4.74 -23.29 4.82
N ILE A 412 5.28 -22.96 3.67
CA ILE A 412 6.64 -23.32 3.23
C ILE A 412 7.42 -22.02 3.01
N ILE A 413 8.29 -21.68 3.95
CA ILE A 413 9.14 -20.48 3.88
C ILE A 413 10.60 -20.95 3.86
N LYS A 414 11.29 -20.78 2.74
CA LYS A 414 12.70 -21.18 2.59
C LYS A 414 13.63 -20.20 3.30
N GLU A 415 14.80 -20.67 3.71
CA GLU A 415 15.85 -19.83 4.32
C GLU A 415 16.23 -18.66 3.42
N GLY A 416 16.34 -17.47 4.00
CA GLY A 416 16.57 -16.19 3.29
C GLY A 416 15.28 -15.44 2.92
N ASP A 417 14.12 -16.06 3.04
CA ASP A 417 12.81 -15.44 2.79
C ASP A 417 12.00 -15.21 4.09
N MET A 418 12.57 -15.54 5.24
CA MET A 418 11.98 -15.23 6.55
C MET A 418 12.17 -13.74 6.86
N ALA A 419 11.07 -12.99 6.91
CA ALA A 419 11.01 -11.61 7.37
C ALA A 419 10.23 -11.50 8.68
#